data_2922ce4b9e7f8c06f6cfd77a6d8ea10a
#
_entry.id   2922ce4b9e7f8c06f6cfd77a6d8ea10a
#
_cell.length_a   1.000
_cell.length_b   1.000
_cell.length_c   1.000
_cell.angle_alpha   90.00
_cell.angle_beta   90.00
_cell.angle_gamma   90.00
#
_symmetry.space_group_name_H-M   'P 1'
#
loop_
_entity.id
_entity.type
_entity.pdbx_description
1 polymer ?
#
loop_
_entity_poly.entity_id
_entity_poly.type
_entity_poly.pdbx_seq_one_letter_code
_entity_poly.pdbx_strand_id
1 'polypeptide(L)'
;MSRIKIVCTSTGCLDYAPEQYEEIKKKIDIIRIHMFFQGKEYLEGVGFDPADFYRIMENVKDVKGNLPHTGMPTHEEVAEVFERWIAAGYDKIIVIALSSYLGGTWNFIRLVAKEYQSKAEIVVVDAKITCFQEGQLALMAQEMVDRGCDVPEILQEIEWRKAHQEFLGVDERLDYLILNGRLKGGKAFMGKAMNICPVVHFNHQGELTSLFSAIGPNNALKKAAAQLVQWIGARKKEDYILYRTFTGKSLVERQQALEPKFEIVTNHPDVIMSCVTGINVGPWIVGYAYVPIRRPDEELPPVPSYYYEQTGKIAE
;
A
#
# COMPACT_ATOMS: atom_id res chain seq x y z
N MET A 1 7.80 -30.80 5.83
CA MET A 1 6.75 -29.89 5.32
C MET A 1 7.45 -28.64 4.84
N SER A 2 7.10 -28.15 3.68
CA SER A 2 7.59 -26.86 3.14
C SER A 2 7.21 -25.72 4.08
N ARG A 3 8.14 -24.79 4.32
CA ARG A 3 7.95 -23.65 5.23
C ARG A 3 7.95 -22.36 4.43
N ILE A 4 6.81 -21.66 4.43
CA ILE A 4 6.61 -20.42 3.72
C ILE A 4 6.84 -19.24 4.66
N LYS A 5 7.68 -18.27 4.27
CA LYS A 5 7.87 -16.99 4.95
C LYS A 5 7.20 -15.87 4.17
N ILE A 6 6.43 -15.04 4.87
CA ILE A 6 5.87 -13.82 4.32
C ILE A 6 6.77 -12.64 4.69
N VAL A 7 7.05 -11.81 3.70
CA VAL A 7 7.82 -10.55 3.82
C VAL A 7 7.00 -9.43 3.19
N CYS A 8 7.03 -8.24 3.77
CA CYS A 8 6.35 -7.05 3.24
C CYS A 8 7.32 -5.89 3.14
N THR A 9 7.13 -4.96 2.22
CA THR A 9 7.87 -3.69 2.29
C THR A 9 7.28 -2.79 3.37
N SER A 10 8.08 -1.93 3.98
CA SER A 10 7.65 -1.06 5.09
C SER A 10 6.52 -0.09 4.71
N THR A 11 6.32 0.14 3.41
CA THR A 11 5.17 0.89 2.88
C THR A 11 3.83 0.25 3.19
N GLY A 12 3.78 -1.05 3.52
CA GLY A 12 2.58 -1.77 3.95
C GLY A 12 2.04 -1.38 5.33
N CYS A 13 2.65 -0.41 6.02
CA CYS A 13 2.19 0.15 7.29
C CYS A 13 2.02 -0.88 8.42
N LEU A 14 2.71 -2.04 8.37
CA LEU A 14 2.57 -3.08 9.41
C LEU A 14 3.07 -2.60 10.77
N ASP A 15 4.05 -1.68 10.82
CA ASP A 15 4.51 -1.06 12.07
C ASP A 15 3.40 -0.25 12.75
N TYR A 16 2.44 0.26 11.97
CA TYR A 16 1.32 1.11 12.40
C TYR A 16 -0.03 0.38 12.36
N ALA A 17 0.00 -0.92 12.13
CA ALA A 17 -1.20 -1.74 12.04
C ALA A 17 -1.96 -1.75 13.38
N PRO A 18 -3.30 -1.76 13.37
CA PRO A 18 -4.11 -1.85 14.58
C PRO A 18 -3.77 -3.07 15.45
N GLU A 19 -4.01 -2.93 16.76
CA GLU A 19 -3.68 -3.93 17.80
C GLU A 19 -4.20 -5.34 17.47
N GLN A 20 -5.35 -5.44 16.80
CA GLN A 20 -5.92 -6.73 16.40
C GLN A 20 -5.01 -7.58 15.50
N TYR A 21 -3.99 -6.98 14.87
CA TYR A 21 -3.00 -7.66 14.04
C TYR A 21 -1.68 -7.95 14.75
N GLU A 22 -1.55 -7.61 16.05
CA GLU A 22 -0.27 -7.64 16.75
C GLU A 22 0.39 -9.03 16.71
N GLU A 23 -0.36 -10.10 16.85
CA GLU A 23 0.19 -11.46 16.86
C GLU A 23 0.56 -11.96 15.46
N ILE A 24 -0.20 -11.60 14.44
CA ILE A 24 0.07 -12.06 13.09
C ILE A 24 1.20 -11.27 12.42
N LYS A 25 1.26 -9.95 12.62
CA LYS A 25 2.31 -9.11 12.03
C LYS A 25 3.72 -9.48 12.52
N LYS A 26 3.87 -10.01 13.74
CA LYS A 26 5.16 -10.53 14.27
C LYS A 26 5.73 -11.68 13.45
N LYS A 27 4.88 -12.39 12.70
CA LYS A 27 5.30 -13.50 11.83
C LYS A 27 5.78 -13.01 10.45
N ILE A 28 5.49 -11.76 10.10
CA ILE A 28 5.84 -11.15 8.82
C ILE A 28 7.14 -10.36 9.00
N ASP A 29 8.08 -10.53 8.09
CA ASP A 29 9.30 -9.72 8.08
C ASP A 29 9.13 -8.48 7.20
N ILE A 30 9.97 -7.46 7.42
CA ILE A 30 9.82 -6.16 6.75
C ILE A 30 11.13 -5.77 6.08
N ILE A 31 11.09 -5.58 4.74
CA ILE A 31 12.14 -4.89 3.99
C ILE A 31 11.87 -3.39 4.10
N ARG A 32 12.83 -2.66 4.67
CA ARG A 32 12.64 -1.23 4.97
C ARG A 32 13.08 -0.34 3.82
N ILE A 33 12.32 0.74 3.64
CA ILE A 33 12.56 1.78 2.64
C ILE A 33 13.27 2.95 3.30
N HIS A 34 14.28 3.50 2.63
CA HIS A 34 15.00 4.67 3.11
C HIS A 34 14.21 5.96 2.87
N MET A 35 14.34 6.88 3.80
CA MET A 35 13.76 8.23 3.73
C MET A 35 14.85 9.27 3.98
N PHE A 36 14.87 10.31 3.17
CA PHE A 36 15.80 11.42 3.30
C PHE A 36 15.02 12.72 3.54
N PHE A 37 15.24 13.30 4.70
CA PHE A 37 14.52 14.47 5.13
C PHE A 37 15.42 15.38 5.98
N GLN A 38 15.44 16.69 5.66
CA GLN A 38 16.27 17.69 6.36
C GLN A 38 17.76 17.31 6.47
N GLY A 39 18.30 16.72 5.39
CA GLY A 39 19.73 16.33 5.33
C GLY A 39 20.08 15.09 6.15
N LYS A 40 19.08 14.35 6.66
CA LYS A 40 19.27 13.10 7.41
C LYS A 40 18.60 11.95 6.70
N GLU A 41 19.13 10.77 6.92
CA GLU A 41 18.59 9.50 6.48
C GLU A 41 17.87 8.80 7.63
N TYR A 42 16.74 8.19 7.32
CA TYR A 42 15.91 7.42 8.24
C TYR A 42 15.43 6.13 7.53
N LEU A 43 15.12 5.11 8.31
CA LEU A 43 14.42 3.92 7.83
C LEU A 43 12.94 4.00 8.23
N GLU A 44 12.05 3.71 7.29
CA GLU A 44 10.61 3.65 7.57
C GLU A 44 10.30 2.70 8.73
N GLY A 45 9.49 3.16 9.68
CA GLY A 45 9.10 2.39 10.87
C GLY A 45 10.16 2.31 11.97
N VAL A 46 11.30 3.02 11.84
CA VAL A 46 12.37 3.02 12.84
C VAL A 46 12.66 4.44 13.34
N GLY A 47 12.38 4.68 14.62
CA GLY A 47 12.77 5.92 15.29
C GLY A 47 11.99 7.17 14.85
N PHE A 48 10.90 7.02 14.12
CA PHE A 48 10.08 8.13 13.64
C PHE A 48 8.59 7.78 13.79
N ASP A 49 7.84 8.60 14.52
CA ASP A 49 6.38 8.49 14.58
C ASP A 49 5.78 9.20 13.35
N PRO A 50 4.91 8.55 12.56
CA PRO A 50 4.31 9.17 11.39
C PRO A 50 3.53 10.44 11.71
N ALA A 51 2.85 10.52 12.85
CA ALA A 51 2.10 11.72 13.23
C ALA A 51 3.05 12.91 13.48
N ASP A 52 4.20 12.67 14.10
CA ASP A 52 5.22 13.71 14.29
C ASP A 52 5.85 14.11 12.95
N PHE A 53 6.12 13.15 12.08
CA PHE A 53 6.62 13.41 10.74
C PHE A 53 5.69 14.33 9.95
N TYR A 54 4.40 14.01 9.91
CA TYR A 54 3.43 14.84 9.19
C TYR A 54 3.28 16.22 9.79
N ARG A 55 3.33 16.34 11.12
CA ARG A 55 3.31 17.65 11.79
C ARG A 55 4.52 18.52 11.39
N ILE A 56 5.70 17.92 11.18
CA ILE A 56 6.87 18.64 10.68
C ILE A 56 6.65 19.04 9.23
N MET A 57 6.14 18.13 8.39
CA MET A 57 5.89 18.40 6.96
C MET A 57 4.86 19.52 6.74
N GLU A 58 3.82 19.62 7.57
CA GLU A 58 2.83 20.71 7.52
C GLU A 58 3.45 22.10 7.66
N ASN A 59 4.58 22.20 8.36
CA ASN A 59 5.28 23.45 8.65
C ASN A 59 6.40 23.78 7.64
N VAL A 60 6.64 22.96 6.62
CA VAL A 60 7.63 23.23 5.57
C VAL A 60 7.14 24.38 4.68
N LYS A 61 7.80 25.54 4.76
CA LYS A 61 7.42 26.76 4.03
C LYS A 61 7.79 26.70 2.53
N ASP A 62 8.96 26.16 2.22
CA ASP A 62 9.44 25.98 0.85
C ASP A 62 9.51 24.49 0.53
N VAL A 63 8.40 23.95 0.05
CA VAL A 63 8.30 22.53 -0.30
C VAL A 63 9.30 22.18 -1.41
N LYS A 64 9.47 23.04 -2.42
CA LYS A 64 10.35 22.76 -3.56
C LYS A 64 11.82 22.70 -3.15
N GLY A 65 12.27 23.59 -2.27
CA GLY A 65 13.66 23.62 -1.78
C GLY A 65 13.96 22.58 -0.69
N ASN A 66 12.92 22.05 -0.03
CA ASN A 66 13.05 21.12 1.09
C ASN A 66 12.28 19.80 0.85
N LEU A 67 12.11 19.41 -0.42
CA LEU A 67 11.35 18.24 -0.76
C LEU A 67 12.04 16.98 -0.20
N PRO A 68 11.40 16.24 0.71
CA PRO A 68 11.92 14.96 1.14
C PRO A 68 11.85 13.96 -0.03
N HIS A 69 12.71 12.95 0.02
CA HIS A 69 12.71 11.89 -0.99
C HIS A 69 12.94 10.52 -0.35
N THR A 70 12.69 9.47 -1.12
CA THR A 70 12.84 8.09 -0.69
C THR A 70 13.94 7.39 -1.49
N GLY A 71 14.61 6.42 -0.86
CA GLY A 71 15.58 5.52 -1.48
C GLY A 71 15.11 4.08 -1.41
N MET A 72 15.50 3.27 -2.40
CA MET A 72 15.27 1.83 -2.34
C MET A 72 16.14 1.21 -1.23
N PRO A 73 15.78 0.01 -0.70
CA PRO A 73 16.67 -0.75 0.14
C PRO A 73 17.97 -1.08 -0.63
N THR A 74 19.05 -1.29 0.06
CA THR A 74 20.31 -1.74 -0.55
C THR A 74 20.24 -3.23 -0.91
N HIS A 75 21.20 -3.70 -1.73
CA HIS A 75 21.32 -5.11 -2.06
C HIS A 75 21.53 -5.94 -0.79
N GLU A 76 22.41 -5.49 0.09
CA GLU A 76 22.77 -6.16 1.34
C GLU A 76 21.57 -6.31 2.27
N GLU A 77 20.75 -5.28 2.40
CA GLU A 77 19.54 -5.32 3.25
C GLU A 77 18.51 -6.34 2.73
N VAL A 78 18.30 -6.41 1.42
CA VAL A 78 17.40 -7.41 0.83
C VAL A 78 17.98 -8.81 0.93
N ALA A 79 19.28 -8.97 0.64
CA ALA A 79 20.00 -10.23 0.72
C ALA A 79 19.97 -10.80 2.16
N GLU A 80 20.22 -9.96 3.18
CA GLU A 80 20.17 -10.35 4.57
C GLU A 80 18.82 -10.94 4.98
N VAL A 81 17.72 -10.37 4.49
CA VAL A 81 16.37 -10.91 4.76
C VAL A 81 16.24 -12.32 4.18
N PHE A 82 16.67 -12.54 2.94
CA PHE A 82 16.58 -13.87 2.31
C PHE A 82 17.49 -14.88 2.98
N GLU A 83 18.75 -14.52 3.23
CA GLU A 83 19.75 -15.40 3.87
C GLU A 83 19.30 -15.82 5.26
N ARG A 84 18.80 -14.89 6.07
CA ARG A 84 18.28 -15.16 7.41
C ARG A 84 17.18 -16.20 7.41
N TRP A 85 16.21 -16.10 6.51
CA TRP A 85 15.08 -17.02 6.48
C TRP A 85 15.41 -18.37 5.83
N ILE A 86 16.28 -18.38 4.82
CA ILE A 86 16.82 -19.62 4.25
C ILE A 86 17.63 -20.37 5.32
N ALA A 87 18.49 -19.69 6.06
CA ALA A 87 19.26 -20.29 7.17
C ALA A 87 18.36 -20.81 8.29
N ALA A 88 17.20 -20.17 8.52
CA ALA A 88 16.18 -20.63 9.47
C ALA A 88 15.34 -21.82 8.95
N GLY A 89 15.64 -22.34 7.74
CA GLY A 89 15.00 -23.51 7.15
C GLY A 89 13.68 -23.23 6.44
N TYR A 90 13.46 -21.98 5.98
CA TYR A 90 12.38 -21.66 5.07
C TYR A 90 12.83 -21.92 3.64
N ASP A 91 12.05 -22.69 2.92
CA ASP A 91 12.32 -23.08 1.52
C ASP A 91 11.46 -22.31 0.52
N LYS A 92 10.50 -21.51 1.02
CA LYS A 92 9.66 -20.63 0.22
C LYS A 92 9.52 -19.26 0.89
N ILE A 93 9.60 -18.18 0.08
CA ILE A 93 9.44 -16.80 0.55
C ILE A 93 8.50 -16.06 -0.40
N ILE A 94 7.46 -15.45 0.13
CA ILE A 94 6.57 -14.55 -0.63
C ILE A 94 6.84 -13.13 -0.13
N VAL A 95 7.29 -12.25 -1.03
CA VAL A 95 7.50 -10.83 -0.74
C VAL A 95 6.36 -10.03 -1.33
N ILE A 96 5.63 -9.30 -0.50
CA ILE A 96 4.62 -8.32 -0.94
C ILE A 96 5.29 -6.95 -1.00
N ALA A 97 5.40 -6.36 -2.17
CA ALA A 97 6.05 -5.07 -2.37
C ALA A 97 5.08 -4.06 -2.96
N LEU A 98 5.27 -2.78 -2.60
CA LEU A 98 4.45 -1.68 -3.14
C LEU A 98 4.40 -1.69 -4.67
N SER A 99 3.40 -0.99 -5.23
CA SER A 99 3.21 -0.90 -6.68
C SER A 99 4.50 -0.51 -7.42
N SER A 100 4.83 -1.29 -8.45
CA SER A 100 5.96 -1.05 -9.35
C SER A 100 5.89 0.28 -10.10
N TYR A 101 4.71 0.88 -10.20
CA TYR A 101 4.52 2.22 -10.80
C TYR A 101 4.86 3.37 -9.84
N LEU A 102 4.97 3.11 -8.52
CA LEU A 102 5.35 4.13 -7.55
C LEU A 102 6.87 4.26 -7.37
N GLY A 103 7.63 3.23 -7.76
CA GLY A 103 9.08 3.23 -7.64
C GLY A 103 9.74 1.93 -8.09
N GLY A 104 11.07 1.88 -8.02
CA GLY A 104 11.88 0.73 -8.47
C GLY A 104 11.95 -0.44 -7.49
N THR A 105 11.43 -0.32 -6.28
CA THR A 105 11.63 -1.25 -5.16
C THR A 105 11.21 -2.69 -5.50
N TRP A 106 10.00 -2.88 -6.05
CA TRP A 106 9.53 -4.21 -6.47
C TRP A 106 10.51 -4.87 -7.45
N ASN A 107 10.89 -4.16 -8.50
CA ASN A 107 11.81 -4.70 -9.51
C ASN A 107 13.20 -4.99 -8.94
N PHE A 108 13.69 -4.13 -8.04
CA PHE A 108 14.96 -4.33 -7.39
C PHE A 108 14.97 -5.57 -6.49
N ILE A 109 13.97 -5.74 -5.63
CA ILE A 109 13.84 -6.94 -4.78
C ILE A 109 13.75 -8.21 -5.65
N ARG A 110 13.00 -8.15 -6.76
CA ARG A 110 12.89 -9.27 -7.70
C ARG A 110 14.23 -9.63 -8.37
N LEU A 111 15.07 -8.65 -8.65
CA LEU A 111 16.41 -8.89 -9.19
C LEU A 111 17.31 -9.57 -8.16
N VAL A 112 17.32 -9.12 -6.91
CA VAL A 112 18.08 -9.76 -5.82
C VAL A 112 17.55 -11.19 -5.57
N ALA A 113 16.23 -11.38 -5.58
CA ALA A 113 15.62 -12.72 -5.38
C ALA A 113 16.11 -13.78 -6.39
N LYS A 114 16.45 -13.38 -7.63
CA LYS A 114 17.00 -14.29 -8.64
C LYS A 114 18.33 -14.94 -8.23
N GLU A 115 19.12 -14.27 -7.41
CA GLU A 115 20.41 -14.79 -6.93
C GLU A 115 20.22 -15.98 -5.97
N TYR A 116 19.02 -16.12 -5.42
CA TYR A 116 18.66 -17.14 -4.42
C TYR A 116 17.79 -18.28 -4.97
N GLN A 117 17.45 -18.28 -6.26
CA GLN A 117 16.56 -19.29 -6.88
C GLN A 117 17.03 -20.74 -6.73
N SER A 118 18.36 -20.98 -6.59
CA SER A 118 18.92 -22.31 -6.32
C SER A 118 18.78 -22.75 -4.85
N LYS A 119 18.44 -21.83 -3.93
CA LYS A 119 18.40 -22.06 -2.49
C LYS A 119 16.97 -22.09 -1.93
N ALA A 120 16.06 -21.28 -2.49
CA ALA A 120 14.68 -21.20 -2.07
C ALA A 120 13.77 -20.72 -3.22
N GLU A 121 12.50 -21.07 -3.14
CA GLU A 121 11.46 -20.54 -4.02
C GLU A 121 11.05 -19.14 -3.51
N ILE A 122 11.50 -18.08 -4.19
CA ILE A 122 11.18 -16.70 -3.80
C ILE A 122 10.29 -16.08 -4.86
N VAL A 123 9.12 -15.61 -4.44
CA VAL A 123 8.15 -14.90 -5.30
C VAL A 123 7.95 -13.49 -4.80
N VAL A 124 8.18 -12.50 -5.65
CA VAL A 124 8.00 -11.08 -5.34
C VAL A 124 6.75 -10.58 -6.04
N VAL A 125 5.73 -10.29 -5.27
CA VAL A 125 4.42 -9.82 -5.71
C VAL A 125 4.42 -8.31 -5.85
N ASP A 126 4.03 -7.80 -7.01
CA ASP A 126 3.65 -6.40 -7.19
C ASP A 126 2.24 -6.21 -6.61
N ALA A 127 2.13 -5.55 -5.47
CA ALA A 127 0.85 -5.32 -4.81
C ALA A 127 -0.09 -4.42 -5.61
N LYS A 128 0.44 -3.63 -6.55
CA LYS A 128 -0.28 -2.63 -7.36
C LYS A 128 -0.98 -1.55 -6.54
N ILE A 129 -0.60 -1.45 -5.30
CA ILE A 129 -1.09 -0.51 -4.31
C ILE A 129 0.02 -0.23 -3.30
N THR A 130 -0.24 0.57 -2.29
CA THR A 130 0.66 0.84 -1.17
C THR A 130 -0.16 1.02 0.12
N CYS A 131 0.47 1.47 1.18
CA CYS A 131 -0.13 1.67 2.49
C CYS A 131 -0.68 0.38 3.08
N PHE A 132 -1.60 0.50 4.02
CA PHE A 132 -2.08 -0.66 4.77
C PHE A 132 -2.82 -1.70 3.91
N GLN A 133 -3.30 -1.34 2.71
CA GLN A 133 -3.85 -2.33 1.77
C GLN A 133 -2.77 -3.30 1.25
N GLU A 134 -1.54 -2.83 1.03
CA GLU A 134 -0.38 -3.69 0.78
C GLU A 134 -0.11 -4.60 1.99
N GLY A 135 -0.10 -4.02 3.20
CA GLY A 135 0.06 -4.78 4.45
C GLY A 135 -1.04 -5.82 4.67
N GLN A 136 -2.28 -5.51 4.29
CA GLN A 136 -3.39 -6.47 4.39
C GLN A 136 -3.24 -7.66 3.45
N LEU A 137 -2.58 -7.52 2.29
CA LEU A 137 -2.22 -8.67 1.46
C LEU A 137 -1.20 -9.56 2.19
N ALA A 138 -0.24 -8.98 2.88
CA ALA A 138 0.74 -9.74 3.66
C ALA A 138 0.12 -10.42 4.89
N LEU A 139 -0.77 -9.74 5.60
CA LEU A 139 -1.52 -10.31 6.72
C LEU A 139 -2.37 -11.50 6.27
N MET A 140 -3.14 -11.35 5.21
CA MET A 140 -3.94 -12.41 4.63
C MET A 140 -3.07 -13.59 4.18
N ALA A 141 -1.95 -13.33 3.49
CA ALA A 141 -1.02 -14.37 3.07
C ALA A 141 -0.48 -15.17 4.28
N GLN A 142 -0.15 -14.48 5.37
CA GLN A 142 0.30 -15.13 6.60
C GLN A 142 -0.81 -15.98 7.24
N GLU A 143 -2.06 -15.49 7.28
CA GLU A 143 -3.20 -16.29 7.75
C GLU A 143 -3.41 -17.56 6.92
N MET A 144 -3.20 -17.47 5.59
CA MET A 144 -3.29 -18.64 4.71
C MET A 144 -2.14 -19.63 4.96
N VAL A 145 -0.92 -19.13 5.20
CA VAL A 145 0.21 -19.98 5.62
C VAL A 145 -0.11 -20.70 6.93
N ASP A 146 -0.66 -20.02 7.92
CA ASP A 146 -1.05 -20.60 9.21
C ASP A 146 -2.15 -21.68 9.06
N ARG A 147 -2.98 -21.59 8.02
CA ARG A 147 -4.00 -22.60 7.65
C ARG A 147 -3.45 -23.74 6.80
N GLY A 148 -2.17 -23.69 6.38
CA GLY A 148 -1.52 -24.73 5.61
C GLY A 148 -1.69 -24.61 4.10
N CYS A 149 -2.14 -23.46 3.57
CA CYS A 149 -2.22 -23.20 2.14
C CYS A 149 -0.83 -23.19 1.49
N ASP A 150 -0.76 -23.55 0.23
CA ASP A 150 0.48 -23.50 -0.54
C ASP A 150 0.66 -22.15 -1.28
N VAL A 151 1.82 -21.96 -1.93
CA VAL A 151 2.14 -20.69 -2.61
C VAL A 151 1.15 -20.39 -3.74
N PRO A 152 0.80 -21.30 -4.65
CA PRO A 152 -0.21 -21.06 -5.67
C PRO A 152 -1.55 -20.57 -5.12
N GLU A 153 -2.09 -21.23 -4.09
CA GLU A 153 -3.36 -20.84 -3.45
C GLU A 153 -3.30 -19.42 -2.86
N ILE A 154 -2.19 -19.09 -2.18
CA ILE A 154 -1.96 -17.76 -1.62
C ILE A 154 -1.91 -16.71 -2.72
N LEU A 155 -1.20 -16.99 -3.82
CA LEU A 155 -1.08 -16.04 -4.93
C LEU A 155 -2.41 -15.82 -5.65
N GLN A 156 -3.25 -16.85 -5.82
CA GLN A 156 -4.58 -16.70 -6.40
C GLN A 156 -5.47 -15.78 -5.55
N GLU A 157 -5.45 -15.94 -4.22
CA GLU A 157 -6.21 -15.05 -3.32
C GLU A 157 -5.67 -13.62 -3.33
N ILE A 158 -4.34 -13.44 -3.41
CA ILE A 158 -3.72 -12.11 -3.56
C ILE A 158 -4.20 -11.46 -4.87
N GLU A 159 -4.17 -12.18 -6.01
CA GLU A 159 -4.59 -11.62 -7.30
C GLU A 159 -6.08 -11.28 -7.30
N TRP A 160 -6.93 -12.15 -6.69
CA TRP A 160 -8.34 -11.82 -6.53
C TRP A 160 -8.52 -10.52 -5.75
N ARG A 161 -7.84 -10.37 -4.61
CA ARG A 161 -7.94 -9.17 -3.76
C ARG A 161 -7.41 -7.93 -4.46
N LYS A 162 -6.29 -8.02 -5.17
CA LYS A 162 -5.74 -6.93 -5.99
C LYS A 162 -6.72 -6.43 -7.06
N ALA A 163 -7.50 -7.32 -7.63
CA ALA A 163 -8.49 -6.97 -8.66
C ALA A 163 -9.75 -6.28 -8.10
N HIS A 164 -10.02 -6.41 -6.80
CA HIS A 164 -11.28 -5.98 -6.18
C HIS A 164 -11.13 -4.92 -5.09
N GLN A 165 -9.91 -4.72 -4.56
CA GLN A 165 -9.67 -3.66 -3.58
C GLN A 165 -9.58 -2.31 -4.24
N GLU A 166 -10.03 -1.27 -3.52
CA GLU A 166 -10.08 0.09 -4.04
C GLU A 166 -9.56 1.10 -3.01
N PHE A 167 -8.96 2.16 -3.51
CA PHE A 167 -8.54 3.31 -2.73
C PHE A 167 -9.09 4.58 -3.33
N LEU A 168 -9.61 5.46 -2.50
CA LEU A 168 -10.04 6.82 -2.87
C LEU A 168 -9.35 7.81 -1.95
N GLY A 169 -8.47 8.62 -2.50
CA GLY A 169 -7.78 9.68 -1.77
C GLY A 169 -8.23 11.08 -2.21
N VAL A 170 -8.41 11.96 -1.24
CA VAL A 170 -8.62 13.39 -1.46
C VAL A 170 -7.43 14.12 -0.87
N ASP A 171 -6.67 14.78 -1.72
CA ASP A 171 -5.52 15.58 -1.31
C ASP A 171 -5.85 17.06 -1.46
N GLU A 172 -5.74 17.82 -0.36
CA GLU A 172 -6.00 19.26 -0.36
C GLU A 172 -4.92 20.04 -1.13
N ARG A 173 -3.71 19.49 -1.24
CA ARG A 173 -2.55 20.11 -1.90
C ARG A 173 -1.76 19.10 -2.72
N LEU A 174 -1.71 19.32 -4.03
CA LEU A 174 -1.05 18.43 -4.97
C LEU A 174 0.47 18.64 -5.12
N ASP A 175 1.04 19.58 -4.37
CA ASP A 175 2.44 19.99 -4.54
C ASP A 175 3.39 18.78 -4.49
N TYR A 176 3.24 17.94 -3.47
CA TYR A 176 4.09 16.77 -3.28
C TYR A 176 3.91 15.74 -4.39
N LEU A 177 2.67 15.38 -4.70
CA LEU A 177 2.35 14.41 -5.76
C LEU A 177 2.88 14.83 -7.13
N ILE A 178 2.79 16.14 -7.44
CA ILE A 178 3.25 16.69 -8.72
C ILE A 178 4.78 16.79 -8.74
N LEU A 179 5.41 17.30 -7.68
CA LEU A 179 6.86 17.48 -7.62
C LEU A 179 7.60 16.14 -7.59
N ASN A 180 7.07 15.16 -6.88
CA ASN A 180 7.61 13.81 -6.83
C ASN A 180 7.24 12.96 -8.07
N GLY A 181 6.31 13.44 -8.92
CA GLY A 181 5.94 12.77 -10.17
C GLY A 181 5.18 11.45 -10.01
N ARG A 182 4.52 11.22 -8.87
CA ARG A 182 3.78 9.97 -8.60
C ARG A 182 2.32 10.01 -8.99
N LEU A 183 1.78 11.17 -9.37
CA LEU A 183 0.44 11.28 -9.94
C LEU A 183 0.52 11.23 -11.47
N LYS A 184 -0.01 10.19 -12.09
CA LYS A 184 -0.10 10.09 -13.55
C LYS A 184 -0.94 11.23 -14.10
N GLY A 185 -0.38 11.98 -15.04
CA GLY A 185 -1.06 13.17 -15.58
C GLY A 185 -1.05 14.37 -14.63
N GLY A 186 -0.36 14.33 -13.50
CA GLY A 186 -0.32 15.40 -12.48
C GLY A 186 0.08 16.75 -13.04
N LYS A 187 0.96 16.80 -14.06
CA LYS A 187 1.34 18.05 -14.77
C LYS A 187 0.15 18.81 -15.34
N ALA A 188 -0.95 18.14 -15.68
CA ALA A 188 -2.17 18.78 -16.15
C ALA A 188 -2.87 19.64 -15.11
N PHE A 189 -2.54 19.47 -13.82
CA PHE A 189 -3.05 20.29 -12.73
C PHE A 189 -2.17 21.51 -12.44
N MET A 190 -0.92 21.52 -12.96
CA MET A 190 -0.05 22.70 -12.86
C MET A 190 -0.64 23.87 -13.64
N GLY A 191 -0.84 25.00 -12.96
CA GLY A 191 -1.36 26.22 -13.59
C GLY A 191 -2.87 26.26 -13.83
N LYS A 192 -3.64 25.23 -13.45
CA LYS A 192 -5.11 25.30 -13.44
C LYS A 192 -5.60 26.13 -12.25
N ALA A 193 -6.83 26.67 -12.39
CA ALA A 193 -7.44 27.55 -11.41
C ALA A 193 -7.24 27.03 -9.97
N MET A 194 -6.84 27.93 -9.08
CA MET A 194 -6.71 27.69 -7.64
C MET A 194 -7.97 26.98 -7.13
N ASN A 195 -7.76 25.86 -6.41
CA ASN A 195 -8.83 25.10 -5.74
C ASN A 195 -9.41 23.87 -6.50
N ILE A 196 -8.73 23.35 -7.56
CA ILE A 196 -9.09 22.04 -8.12
C ILE A 196 -8.50 20.97 -7.21
N CYS A 197 -9.37 20.09 -6.70
CA CYS A 197 -9.03 18.98 -5.84
C CYS A 197 -9.40 17.66 -6.56
N PRO A 198 -8.43 16.86 -7.00
CA PRO A 198 -8.72 15.55 -7.56
C PRO A 198 -9.08 14.54 -6.48
N VAL A 199 -9.90 13.57 -6.84
CA VAL A 199 -10.01 12.30 -6.13
C VAL A 199 -9.08 11.33 -6.83
N VAL A 200 -8.06 10.88 -6.13
CA VAL A 200 -7.05 9.97 -6.65
C VAL A 200 -7.39 8.52 -6.28
N HIS A 201 -7.01 7.61 -7.17
CA HIS A 201 -7.17 6.18 -6.97
C HIS A 201 -6.04 5.42 -7.68
N PHE A 202 -5.88 4.15 -7.36
CA PHE A 202 -5.02 3.26 -8.13
C PHE A 202 -5.81 2.61 -9.27
N ASN A 203 -5.29 2.69 -10.48
CA ASN A 203 -5.86 1.91 -11.60
C ASN A 203 -5.40 0.44 -11.52
N HIS A 204 -5.93 -0.42 -12.38
CA HIS A 204 -5.59 -1.85 -12.41
C HIS A 204 -4.10 -2.14 -12.67
N GLN A 205 -3.35 -1.19 -13.26
CA GLN A 205 -1.90 -1.33 -13.41
C GLN A 205 -1.14 -0.98 -12.12
N GLY A 206 -1.77 -0.32 -11.16
CA GLY A 206 -1.13 0.17 -9.93
C GLY A 206 -0.58 1.60 -10.05
N GLU A 207 -1.00 2.36 -11.08
CA GLU A 207 -0.67 3.77 -11.21
C GLU A 207 -1.63 4.62 -10.40
N LEU A 208 -1.11 5.58 -9.64
CA LEU A 208 -1.94 6.58 -8.97
C LEU A 208 -2.43 7.62 -10.00
N THR A 209 -3.73 7.68 -10.19
CA THR A 209 -4.38 8.55 -11.20
C THR A 209 -5.50 9.38 -10.58
N SER A 210 -5.96 10.41 -11.29
CA SER A 210 -7.17 11.12 -10.91
C SER A 210 -8.39 10.41 -11.51
N LEU A 211 -9.27 9.90 -10.65
CA LEU A 211 -10.54 9.33 -11.07
C LEU A 211 -11.50 10.42 -11.57
N PHE A 212 -11.58 11.50 -10.80
CA PHE A 212 -12.29 12.74 -11.17
C PHE A 212 -11.78 13.91 -10.32
N SER A 213 -12.20 15.13 -10.69
CA SER A 213 -11.82 16.33 -9.97
C SER A 213 -13.07 17.10 -9.48
N ALA A 214 -12.89 17.90 -8.45
CA ALA A 214 -13.91 18.80 -7.93
C ALA A 214 -13.30 20.17 -7.60
N ILE A 215 -14.16 21.16 -7.42
CA ILE A 215 -13.75 22.47 -6.89
C ILE A 215 -13.82 22.38 -5.37
N GLY A 216 -12.66 22.46 -4.73
CA GLY A 216 -12.46 22.40 -3.30
C GLY A 216 -12.57 20.99 -2.68
N PRO A 217 -11.89 20.78 -1.54
CA PRO A 217 -11.78 19.48 -0.91
C PRO A 217 -13.14 18.91 -0.43
N ASN A 218 -14.06 19.76 0.03
CA ASN A 218 -15.38 19.29 0.47
C ASN A 218 -16.20 18.64 -0.67
N ASN A 219 -16.11 19.16 -1.88
CA ASN A 219 -16.79 18.55 -3.04
C ASN A 219 -16.07 17.29 -3.52
N ALA A 220 -14.74 17.26 -3.41
CA ALA A 220 -13.96 16.07 -3.68
C ALA A 220 -14.32 14.94 -2.70
N LEU A 221 -14.40 15.23 -1.39
CA LEU A 221 -14.83 14.27 -0.37
C LEU A 221 -16.24 13.72 -0.64
N LYS A 222 -17.20 14.57 -1.02
CA LYS A 222 -18.56 14.12 -1.39
C LYS A 222 -18.55 13.17 -2.59
N LYS A 223 -17.74 13.48 -3.62
CA LYS A 223 -17.59 12.61 -4.79
C LYS A 223 -16.94 11.29 -4.42
N ALA A 224 -15.89 11.32 -3.58
CA ALA A 224 -15.25 10.11 -3.09
C ALA A 224 -16.23 9.24 -2.29
N ALA A 225 -17.02 9.82 -1.39
CA ALA A 225 -18.04 9.11 -0.64
C ALA A 225 -19.10 8.47 -1.55
N ALA A 226 -19.61 9.21 -2.54
CA ALA A 226 -20.59 8.68 -3.50
C ALA A 226 -20.00 7.52 -4.33
N GLN A 227 -18.76 7.62 -4.76
CA GLN A 227 -18.08 6.56 -5.50
C GLN A 227 -17.85 5.31 -4.63
N LEU A 228 -17.45 5.51 -3.37
CA LEU A 228 -17.27 4.42 -2.43
C LEU A 228 -18.57 3.61 -2.25
N VAL A 229 -19.71 4.29 -2.08
CA VAL A 229 -21.02 3.64 -1.96
C VAL A 229 -21.34 2.80 -3.22
N GLN A 230 -21.00 3.31 -4.41
CA GLN A 230 -21.15 2.54 -5.64
C GLN A 230 -20.28 1.28 -5.67
N TRP A 231 -19.04 1.36 -5.19
CA TRP A 231 -18.14 0.20 -5.13
C TRP A 231 -18.55 -0.83 -4.08
N ILE A 232 -19.01 -0.39 -2.92
CA ILE A 232 -19.59 -1.31 -1.91
C ILE A 232 -20.79 -2.04 -2.48
N GLY A 233 -21.68 -1.32 -3.21
CA GLY A 233 -22.86 -1.89 -3.86
C GLY A 233 -23.73 -2.69 -2.89
N ALA A 234 -24.00 -3.96 -3.23
CA ALA A 234 -24.83 -4.87 -2.44
C ALA A 234 -24.03 -5.73 -1.43
N ARG A 235 -22.72 -5.49 -1.25
CA ARG A 235 -21.93 -6.25 -0.27
C ARG A 235 -22.37 -5.90 1.15
N LYS A 236 -22.48 -6.92 1.98
CA LYS A 236 -22.76 -6.74 3.40
C LYS A 236 -21.50 -6.29 4.15
N LYS A 237 -21.68 -5.71 5.33
CA LYS A 237 -20.58 -5.17 6.14
C LYS A 237 -19.52 -6.23 6.52
N GLU A 238 -19.92 -7.48 6.68
CA GLU A 238 -19.03 -8.60 6.94
C GLU A 238 -18.22 -9.07 5.73
N ASP A 239 -18.59 -8.65 4.51
CA ASP A 239 -17.96 -9.06 3.26
C ASP A 239 -16.83 -8.11 2.82
N TYR A 240 -16.46 -7.13 3.64
CA TYR A 240 -15.36 -6.22 3.33
C TYR A 240 -14.74 -5.62 4.60
N ILE A 241 -13.52 -5.09 4.43
CA ILE A 241 -12.85 -4.21 5.40
C ILE A 241 -12.88 -2.80 4.82
N LEU A 242 -13.37 -1.84 5.60
CA LEU A 242 -13.44 -0.44 5.23
C LEU A 242 -12.89 0.44 6.35
N TYR A 243 -11.89 1.24 6.02
CA TYR A 243 -11.27 2.17 6.96
C TYR A 243 -10.88 3.49 6.29
N ARG A 244 -10.68 4.50 7.11
CA ARG A 244 -10.02 5.73 6.67
C ARG A 244 -8.51 5.55 6.78
N THR A 245 -7.80 6.14 5.82
CA THR A 245 -6.35 6.26 5.87
C THR A 245 -5.96 7.70 5.57
N PHE A 246 -4.92 8.19 6.21
CA PHE A 246 -4.60 9.62 6.19
C PHE A 246 -3.11 9.86 6.47
N THR A 247 -2.64 11.05 6.10
CA THR A 247 -1.33 11.57 6.52
C THR A 247 -1.50 12.60 7.66
N GLY A 248 -2.15 13.72 7.40
CA GLY A 248 -2.51 14.71 8.41
C GLY A 248 -4.00 14.65 8.79
N LYS A 249 -4.37 15.31 9.89
CA LYS A 249 -5.74 15.25 10.42
C LYS A 249 -6.70 16.27 9.82
N SER A 250 -6.22 17.22 9.01
CA SER A 250 -6.99 18.38 8.53
C SER A 250 -8.29 18.03 7.80
N LEU A 251 -8.30 16.95 7.02
CA LEU A 251 -9.48 16.49 6.27
C LEU A 251 -10.27 15.37 6.94
N VAL A 252 -9.72 14.71 7.97
CA VAL A 252 -10.34 13.53 8.60
C VAL A 252 -11.71 13.88 9.20
N GLU A 253 -11.80 14.96 9.96
CA GLU A 253 -13.05 15.40 10.58
C GLU A 253 -14.12 15.75 9.53
N ARG A 254 -13.71 16.37 8.41
CA ARG A 254 -14.61 16.69 7.29
C ARG A 254 -15.12 15.43 6.61
N GLN A 255 -14.27 14.42 6.45
CA GLN A 255 -14.64 13.13 5.89
C GLN A 255 -15.64 12.41 6.82
N GLN A 256 -15.35 12.34 8.12
CA GLN A 256 -16.23 11.76 9.13
C GLN A 256 -17.61 12.43 9.17
N ALA A 257 -17.66 13.76 9.05
CA ALA A 257 -18.93 14.50 9.04
C ALA A 257 -19.82 14.23 7.80
N LEU A 258 -19.24 13.68 6.73
CA LEU A 258 -19.99 13.29 5.52
C LEU A 258 -20.54 11.87 5.57
N GLU A 259 -19.90 10.97 6.31
CA GLU A 259 -20.23 9.54 6.33
C GLU A 259 -21.71 9.24 6.63
N PRO A 260 -22.35 9.88 7.64
CA PRO A 260 -23.78 9.62 7.89
C PRO A 260 -24.69 10.00 6.73
N LYS A 261 -24.29 10.98 5.90
CA LYS A 261 -25.09 11.44 4.74
C LYS A 261 -25.03 10.46 3.57
N PHE A 262 -24.05 9.59 3.54
CA PHE A 262 -23.83 8.56 2.53
C PHE A 262 -24.02 7.15 3.08
N GLU A 263 -24.47 7.02 4.34
CA GLU A 263 -24.63 5.74 5.04
C GLU A 263 -23.34 4.90 5.08
N ILE A 264 -22.18 5.57 5.07
CA ILE A 264 -20.87 4.93 5.18
C ILE A 264 -20.60 4.60 6.64
N VAL A 265 -20.28 3.33 6.89
CA VAL A 265 -19.87 2.86 8.21
C VAL A 265 -18.55 2.12 8.07
N THR A 266 -17.47 2.74 8.55
CA THR A 266 -16.18 2.05 8.66
C THR A 266 -16.30 0.91 9.69
N ASN A 267 -15.67 -0.22 9.40
CA ASN A 267 -15.72 -1.43 10.24
C ASN A 267 -14.32 -1.86 10.73
N HIS A 268 -13.35 -0.99 10.55
CA HIS A 268 -11.96 -1.20 10.92
C HIS A 268 -11.39 0.12 11.48
N PRO A 269 -10.42 0.09 12.42
CA PRO A 269 -9.75 1.29 12.90
C PRO A 269 -9.06 2.06 11.77
N ASP A 270 -8.99 3.39 11.91
CA ASP A 270 -8.26 4.25 10.99
C ASP A 270 -6.76 3.91 11.02
N VAL A 271 -6.10 4.00 9.86
CA VAL A 271 -4.67 3.70 9.73
C VAL A 271 -3.92 4.89 9.15
N ILE A 272 -2.92 5.35 9.87
CA ILE A 272 -2.01 6.39 9.37
C ILE A 272 -1.16 5.82 8.22
N MET A 273 -0.96 6.61 7.18
CA MET A 273 -0.09 6.22 6.06
C MET A 273 1.37 6.20 6.50
N SER A 274 2.20 5.40 5.85
CA SER A 274 3.64 5.38 6.07
C SER A 274 4.30 6.72 5.73
N CYS A 275 5.39 7.06 6.39
CA CYS A 275 6.15 8.27 6.08
C CYS A 275 6.67 8.25 4.64
N VAL A 276 7.08 7.08 4.12
CA VAL A 276 7.49 6.90 2.71
C VAL A 276 6.36 7.32 1.75
N THR A 277 5.13 6.91 2.03
CA THR A 277 3.97 7.37 1.25
C THR A 277 3.76 8.87 1.41
N GLY A 278 3.81 9.36 2.66
CA GLY A 278 3.64 10.77 2.98
C GLY A 278 4.64 11.70 2.31
N ILE A 279 5.89 11.27 2.15
CA ILE A 279 6.91 11.99 1.38
C ILE A 279 6.40 12.32 -0.04
N ASN A 280 5.67 11.39 -0.64
CA ASN A 280 5.19 11.52 -2.01
C ASN A 280 3.83 12.22 -2.14
N VAL A 281 2.93 12.06 -1.15
CA VAL A 281 1.58 12.63 -1.22
C VAL A 281 1.43 13.91 -0.39
N GLY A 282 2.36 14.19 0.53
CA GLY A 282 2.26 15.32 1.45
C GLY A 282 1.40 15.03 2.68
N PRO A 283 1.29 16.00 3.62
CA PRO A 283 0.61 15.81 4.89
C PRO A 283 -0.90 16.16 4.86
N TRP A 284 -1.53 16.30 3.70
CA TRP A 284 -2.91 16.78 3.56
C TRP A 284 -3.85 15.82 2.82
N ILE A 285 -3.52 14.54 2.75
CA ILE A 285 -4.39 13.54 2.12
C ILE A 285 -5.19 12.76 3.16
N VAL A 286 -6.45 12.50 2.83
CA VAL A 286 -7.31 11.54 3.51
C VAL A 286 -7.97 10.66 2.47
N GLY A 287 -8.23 9.41 2.81
CA GLY A 287 -8.86 8.49 1.88
C GLY A 287 -9.68 7.39 2.55
N TYR A 288 -10.41 6.68 1.72
CA TYR A 288 -11.02 5.41 2.05
C TYR A 288 -10.22 4.28 1.44
N ALA A 289 -9.96 3.26 2.22
CA ALA A 289 -9.46 1.97 1.76
C ALA A 289 -10.60 0.95 1.88
N TYR A 290 -11.01 0.42 0.74
CA TYR A 290 -12.02 -0.61 0.61
C TYR A 290 -11.36 -1.92 0.19
N VAL A 291 -11.48 -2.95 1.00
CA VAL A 291 -10.85 -4.26 0.79
C VAL A 291 -11.93 -5.34 0.93
N PRO A 292 -12.49 -5.81 -0.18
CA PRO A 292 -13.49 -6.86 -0.12
C PRO A 292 -12.87 -8.19 0.34
N ILE A 293 -13.68 -8.96 1.05
CA ILE A 293 -13.39 -10.34 1.43
C ILE A 293 -14.06 -11.23 0.39
N ARG A 294 -13.29 -12.14 -0.20
CA ARG A 294 -13.82 -13.07 -1.20
C ARG A 294 -14.85 -14.01 -0.58
N ARG A 295 -16.01 -14.09 -1.18
CA ARG A 295 -17.05 -15.02 -0.77
C ARG A 295 -16.82 -16.41 -1.41
N PRO A 296 -17.35 -17.48 -0.83
CA PRO A 296 -17.14 -18.85 -1.35
C PRO A 296 -17.65 -19.08 -2.78
N ASP A 297 -18.61 -18.29 -3.23
CA ASP A 297 -19.19 -18.34 -4.58
C ASP A 297 -18.42 -17.51 -5.61
N GLU A 298 -17.41 -16.75 -5.21
CA GLU A 298 -16.56 -15.96 -6.10
C GLU A 298 -15.34 -16.78 -6.52
N GLU A 299 -15.16 -16.91 -7.84
CA GLU A 299 -14.07 -17.71 -8.41
C GLU A 299 -12.69 -17.06 -8.18
N LEU A 300 -11.70 -17.91 -7.92
CA LEU A 300 -10.30 -17.48 -7.89
C LEU A 300 -9.75 -17.37 -9.33
N PRO A 301 -8.89 -16.38 -9.59
CA PRO A 301 -8.17 -16.32 -10.85
C PRO A 301 -7.18 -17.50 -10.95
N PRO A 302 -6.69 -17.80 -12.17
CA PRO A 302 -5.62 -18.77 -12.33
C PRO A 302 -4.36 -18.32 -11.57
N VAL A 303 -3.47 -19.29 -11.31
CA VAL A 303 -2.15 -18.96 -10.75
C VAL A 303 -1.44 -17.99 -11.68
N PRO A 304 -0.92 -16.85 -11.16
CA PRO A 304 -0.38 -15.80 -12.02
C PRO A 304 0.89 -16.24 -12.75
N SER A 305 1.05 -15.81 -14.01
CA SER A 305 2.20 -16.18 -14.85
C SER A 305 3.55 -15.84 -14.24
N TYR A 306 3.62 -14.73 -13.50
CA TYR A 306 4.86 -14.30 -12.85
C TYR A 306 5.38 -15.31 -11.82
N TYR A 307 4.52 -16.17 -11.26
CA TYR A 307 4.95 -17.27 -10.39
C TYR A 307 5.86 -18.23 -11.14
N TYR A 308 5.44 -18.68 -12.30
CA TYR A 308 6.24 -19.59 -13.14
C TYR A 308 7.50 -18.92 -13.66
N GLU A 309 7.41 -17.65 -14.05
CA GLU A 309 8.56 -16.85 -14.51
C GLU A 309 9.63 -16.66 -13.42
N GLN A 310 9.20 -16.43 -12.18
CA GLN A 310 10.12 -16.19 -11.06
C GLN A 310 10.68 -17.48 -10.45
N THR A 311 9.96 -18.57 -10.52
CA THR A 311 10.36 -19.85 -9.90
C THR A 311 10.98 -20.84 -10.88
N GLY A 312 10.85 -20.60 -12.19
CA GLY A 312 11.26 -21.53 -13.24
C GLY A 312 10.40 -22.80 -13.35
N LYS A 313 9.25 -22.83 -12.66
CA LYS A 313 8.28 -23.93 -12.76
C LYS A 313 7.50 -23.86 -14.07
N ILE A 314 6.88 -24.96 -14.45
CA ILE A 314 6.04 -25.06 -15.65
C ILE A 314 4.57 -25.00 -15.19
N ALA A 315 3.75 -24.23 -15.91
CA ALA A 315 2.30 -24.25 -15.69
C ALA A 315 1.76 -25.64 -16.06
N GLU A 316 1.03 -26.25 -15.14
CA GLU A 316 0.34 -27.53 -15.38
C GLU A 316 -0.89 -27.35 -16.26
#